data_a31f9e8c16adb56aecee64ba5abb0828
#
_entry.id   a31f9e8c16adb56aecee64ba5abb0828
#
_cell.length_a   1.000
_cell.length_b   1.000
_cell.length_c   1.000
_cell.angle_alpha   90.00
_cell.angle_beta   90.00
_cell.angle_gamma   90.00
#
_symmetry.space_group_name_H-M   'P 1'
#
loop_
_entity.id
_entity.type
_entity.pdbx_description
1 polymer ?
#
loop_
_entity_poly.entity_id
_entity_poly.type
_entity_poly.pdbx_seq_one_letter_code
_entity_poly.pdbx_strand_id
1 'polypeptide(L)'
;LGDVYKRQSLITFTAMAQTKGKFEVLDLKDFKLHVYYTNDALNDASYIVEGKNGLITLEQPLFKDNVAEFDAYVASLNKPVQTIITDYHVGGTGNHDIVMAEGMPAFTKGATYDGMMRNFAEIFGDAIVPLPTGKAEEIKFGSKQTWDNIEFYFDKGASTDFPAASIIIGNKVYYTHWTPVKAHISYLQISSPAAIDAEIAEAEKALKSGCEYFIGGHDGATGRESVEFKIDYLKKMKQILRENSTAERFISAMTQTFPSLPGENNLTDLAKALYKH
;
A
#
# COMPACT_ATOMS: atom_id res chain seq x y z
N LEU A 1 -0.24 -11.18 18.29
CA LEU A 1 -0.80 -10.47 17.10
C LEU A 1 -1.91 -9.48 17.51
N GLY A 2 -2.82 -9.84 18.44
CA GLY A 2 -3.86 -8.93 18.92
C GLY A 2 -3.36 -7.70 19.69
N ASP A 3 -2.15 -7.74 20.24
CA ASP A 3 -1.60 -6.63 21.05
C ASP A 3 -0.83 -5.57 20.24
N VAL A 4 -0.45 -5.86 19.01
CA VAL A 4 0.24 -4.90 18.14
C VAL A 4 -0.68 -3.74 17.80
N TYR A 5 -1.96 -4.01 17.54
CA TYR A 5 -2.95 -2.97 17.22
C TYR A 5 -3.54 -2.26 18.45
N LYS A 6 -3.45 -2.86 19.66
CA LYS A 6 -3.98 -2.24 20.89
C LYS A 6 -3.12 -1.12 21.46
N ARG A 7 -1.91 -0.89 20.92
CA ARG A 7 -0.98 0.14 21.38
C ARG A 7 -0.62 1.16 20.31
N GLN A 8 -1.52 1.43 19.36
CA GLN A 8 -1.39 2.66 18.60
C GLN A 8 -1.52 3.80 19.60
N SER A 9 -0.41 4.54 19.76
CA SER A 9 -0.40 5.80 20.49
C SER A 9 -1.60 6.62 20.02
N LEU A 10 -2.37 7.16 20.97
CA LEU A 10 -3.36 8.20 20.68
C LEU A 10 -2.63 9.33 19.95
N ILE A 11 -2.56 9.23 18.64
CA ILE A 11 -2.30 10.38 17.79
C ILE A 11 -3.56 11.21 17.98
N THR A 12 -3.45 12.33 18.67
CA THR A 12 -4.52 13.30 18.75
C THR A 12 -4.71 13.85 17.33
N PHE A 13 -5.56 13.21 16.54
CA PHE A 13 -6.06 13.79 15.32
C PHE A 13 -6.94 14.97 15.72
N THR A 14 -6.36 16.17 15.79
CA THR A 14 -7.16 17.35 15.57
C THR A 14 -7.85 17.14 14.22
N ALA A 15 -9.17 17.29 14.19
CA ALA A 15 -9.95 17.28 12.95
C ALA A 15 -9.39 18.38 12.03
N MET A 16 -8.34 18.04 11.27
CA MET A 16 -7.89 18.87 10.17
C MET A 16 -8.97 18.73 9.11
N ALA A 17 -9.45 19.86 8.58
CA ALA A 17 -10.31 19.86 7.41
C ALA A 17 -9.61 18.99 6.36
N GLN A 18 -10.26 17.89 5.93
CA GLN A 18 -9.71 16.98 4.94
C GLN A 18 -9.43 17.78 3.67
N THR A 19 -8.17 17.84 3.25
CA THR A 19 -7.82 18.44 1.97
C THR A 19 -8.33 17.51 0.88
N LYS A 20 -8.89 18.07 -0.20
CA LYS A 20 -9.30 17.28 -1.37
C LYS A 20 -8.13 16.47 -1.88
N GLY A 21 -8.41 15.27 -2.37
CA GLY A 21 -7.44 14.42 -3.05
C GLY A 21 -6.92 15.07 -4.34
N LYS A 22 -5.89 14.48 -4.90
CA LYS A 22 -5.27 14.94 -6.14
C LYS A 22 -5.19 13.79 -7.13
N PHE A 23 -5.59 14.03 -8.38
CA PHE A 23 -5.36 13.12 -9.49
C PHE A 23 -4.12 13.53 -10.29
N GLU A 24 -3.33 12.53 -10.66
CA GLU A 24 -2.23 12.65 -11.60
C GLU A 24 -2.40 11.58 -12.70
N VAL A 25 -2.07 11.90 -13.94
CA VAL A 25 -2.24 10.98 -15.07
C VAL A 25 -0.89 10.73 -15.73
N LEU A 26 -0.51 9.47 -15.79
CA LEU A 26 0.69 8.97 -16.46
C LEU A 26 0.28 8.28 -17.77
N ASP A 27 0.73 8.81 -18.90
CA ASP A 27 0.50 8.20 -20.21
C ASP A 27 1.59 7.17 -20.51
N LEU A 28 1.22 5.89 -20.53
CA LEU A 28 2.13 4.77 -20.72
C LEU A 28 2.06 4.17 -22.14
N LYS A 29 1.52 4.94 -23.10
CA LYS A 29 1.29 4.61 -24.52
C LYS A 29 0.14 3.62 -24.74
N ASP A 30 0.20 2.42 -24.15
CA ASP A 30 -0.80 1.37 -24.34
C ASP A 30 -2.03 1.56 -23.42
N PHE A 31 -1.84 2.27 -22.33
CA PHE A 31 -2.88 2.64 -21.36
C PHE A 31 -2.45 3.88 -20.59
N LYS A 32 -3.38 4.49 -19.86
CA LYS A 32 -3.07 5.55 -18.89
C LYS A 32 -3.22 5.01 -17.47
N LEU A 33 -2.32 5.41 -16.59
CA LEU A 33 -2.45 5.20 -15.15
C LEU A 33 -2.85 6.52 -14.50
N HIS A 34 -4.06 6.57 -13.95
CA HIS A 34 -4.49 7.67 -13.10
C HIS A 34 -4.16 7.30 -11.66
N VAL A 35 -3.43 8.16 -11.00
CA VAL A 35 -3.04 8.03 -9.60
C VAL A 35 -3.89 8.99 -8.79
N TYR A 36 -4.67 8.49 -7.85
CA TYR A 36 -5.42 9.28 -6.90
C TYR A 36 -4.72 9.28 -5.54
N TYR A 37 -4.16 10.42 -5.18
CA TYR A 37 -3.63 10.68 -3.85
C TYR A 37 -4.79 11.19 -2.99
N THR A 38 -5.19 10.42 -2.01
CA THR A 38 -6.39 10.76 -1.20
C THR A 38 -6.19 11.97 -0.31
N ASN A 39 -4.93 12.27 0.09
CA ASN A 39 -4.59 13.27 1.10
C ASN A 39 -5.35 13.07 2.43
N ASP A 40 -5.76 11.84 2.72
CA ASP A 40 -6.42 11.46 3.96
C ASP A 40 -5.41 11.21 5.10
N ALA A 41 -5.92 10.81 6.26
CA ALA A 41 -5.11 10.56 7.45
C ALA A 41 -4.19 9.33 7.33
N LEU A 42 -4.41 8.46 6.35
CA LEU A 42 -3.64 7.23 6.11
C LEU A 42 -2.67 7.36 4.94
N ASN A 43 -2.71 8.49 4.19
CA ASN A 43 -2.01 8.71 2.93
C ASN A 43 -2.32 7.60 1.91
N ASP A 44 -3.58 7.15 1.87
CA ASP A 44 -4.01 6.12 0.94
C ASP A 44 -3.87 6.60 -0.51
N ALA A 45 -3.70 5.65 -1.41
CA ALA A 45 -3.68 5.88 -2.84
C ALA A 45 -4.55 4.85 -3.56
N SER A 46 -5.26 5.31 -4.59
CA SER A 46 -6.09 4.47 -5.46
C SER A 46 -5.75 4.75 -6.91
N TYR A 47 -6.04 3.80 -7.79
CA TYR A 47 -5.59 3.89 -9.17
C TYR A 47 -6.69 3.51 -10.14
N ILE A 48 -6.59 4.10 -11.35
CA ILE A 48 -7.40 3.68 -12.49
C ILE A 48 -6.45 3.40 -13.65
N VAL A 49 -6.48 2.18 -14.14
CA VAL A 49 -5.85 1.80 -15.39
C VAL A 49 -6.86 2.03 -16.49
N GLU A 50 -6.67 3.09 -17.28
CA GLU A 50 -7.56 3.44 -18.37
C GLU A 50 -7.04 2.81 -19.67
N GLY A 51 -7.72 1.76 -20.11
CA GLY A 51 -7.50 1.14 -21.43
C GLY A 51 -8.29 1.83 -22.52
N LYS A 52 -8.31 1.19 -23.70
CA LYS A 52 -9.01 1.72 -24.88
C LYS A 52 -10.52 1.80 -24.68
N ASN A 53 -11.12 0.75 -24.10
CA ASN A 53 -12.57 0.59 -24.04
C ASN A 53 -13.11 0.53 -22.61
N GLY A 54 -12.26 0.44 -21.58
CA GLY A 54 -12.69 0.24 -20.22
C GLY A 54 -11.69 0.71 -19.18
N LEU A 55 -12.11 0.65 -17.93
CA LEU A 55 -11.35 1.03 -16.76
C LEU A 55 -11.16 -0.20 -15.86
N ILE A 56 -9.99 -0.30 -15.26
CA ILE A 56 -9.69 -1.23 -14.17
C ILE A 56 -9.28 -0.37 -12.98
N THR A 57 -9.94 -0.52 -11.83
CA THR A 57 -9.56 0.21 -10.63
C THR A 57 -8.74 -0.67 -9.69
N LEU A 58 -7.75 -0.09 -9.03
CA LEU A 58 -6.93 -0.74 -8.01
C LEU A 58 -7.01 0.04 -6.71
N GLU A 59 -7.15 -0.68 -5.59
CA GLU A 59 -7.31 -0.11 -4.27
C GLU A 59 -8.46 0.91 -4.21
N GLN A 60 -9.18 0.93 -3.13
CA GLN A 60 -10.34 1.81 -3.01
C GLN A 60 -10.21 2.70 -1.77
N PRO A 61 -10.58 3.98 -1.86
CA PRO A 61 -10.50 4.87 -0.71
C PRO A 61 -11.36 4.37 0.47
N LEU A 62 -10.92 4.67 1.69
CA LEU A 62 -11.64 4.34 2.91
C LEU A 62 -12.61 5.45 3.35
N PHE A 63 -12.25 6.70 3.18
CA PHE A 63 -13.04 7.84 3.65
C PHE A 63 -14.14 8.21 2.67
N LYS A 64 -15.34 8.48 3.18
CA LYS A 64 -16.55 8.75 2.37
C LYS A 64 -16.35 9.87 1.34
N ASP A 65 -15.67 10.95 1.73
CA ASP A 65 -15.42 12.08 0.81
C ASP A 65 -14.47 11.67 -0.32
N ASN A 66 -13.43 10.86 -0.01
CA ASN A 66 -12.52 10.33 -1.02
C ASN A 66 -13.20 9.32 -1.94
N VAL A 67 -14.09 8.47 -1.41
CA VAL A 67 -14.91 7.55 -2.24
C VAL A 67 -15.76 8.36 -3.23
N ALA A 68 -16.47 9.37 -2.74
CA ALA A 68 -17.31 10.22 -3.61
C ALA A 68 -16.49 10.96 -4.68
N GLU A 69 -15.30 11.45 -4.32
CA GLU A 69 -14.40 12.13 -5.27
C GLU A 69 -13.82 11.14 -6.30
N PHE A 70 -13.40 9.95 -5.88
CA PHE A 70 -12.89 8.90 -6.76
C PHE A 70 -13.98 8.42 -7.74
N ASP A 71 -15.18 8.11 -7.24
CA ASP A 71 -16.30 7.66 -8.06
C ASP A 71 -16.73 8.72 -9.10
N ALA A 72 -16.78 9.99 -8.70
CA ALA A 72 -17.08 11.09 -9.61
C ALA A 72 -16.02 11.21 -10.71
N TYR A 73 -14.75 11.02 -10.38
CA TYR A 73 -13.66 11.01 -11.36
C TYR A 73 -13.76 9.82 -12.31
N VAL A 74 -13.97 8.59 -11.79
CA VAL A 74 -14.18 7.39 -12.60
C VAL A 74 -15.34 7.60 -13.59
N ALA A 75 -16.47 8.13 -13.12
CA ALA A 75 -17.62 8.42 -13.97
C ALA A 75 -17.31 9.45 -15.07
N SER A 76 -16.46 10.44 -14.80
CA SER A 76 -16.06 11.46 -15.77
C SER A 76 -15.27 10.93 -16.95
N LEU A 77 -14.62 9.76 -16.81
CA LEU A 77 -13.86 9.11 -17.87
C LEU A 77 -14.76 8.47 -18.95
N ASN A 78 -16.07 8.35 -18.69
CA ASN A 78 -17.07 7.87 -19.63
C ASN A 78 -16.75 6.50 -20.27
N LYS A 79 -16.12 5.60 -19.50
CA LYS A 79 -15.82 4.21 -19.86
C LYS A 79 -16.34 3.27 -18.78
N PRO A 80 -16.76 2.04 -19.15
CA PRO A 80 -17.21 1.06 -18.15
C PRO A 80 -16.05 0.58 -17.28
N VAL A 81 -16.28 0.40 -15.99
CA VAL A 81 -15.36 -0.33 -15.10
C VAL A 81 -15.52 -1.81 -15.38
N GLN A 82 -14.47 -2.45 -15.87
CA GLN A 82 -14.44 -3.87 -16.21
C GLN A 82 -14.17 -4.74 -14.99
N THR A 83 -13.32 -4.27 -14.09
CA THR A 83 -13.01 -4.97 -12.84
C THR A 83 -12.48 -4.00 -11.79
N ILE A 84 -12.63 -4.40 -10.54
CA ILE A 84 -12.11 -3.72 -9.35
C ILE A 84 -11.12 -4.67 -8.68
N ILE A 85 -9.87 -4.30 -8.62
CA ILE A 85 -8.82 -5.07 -7.96
C ILE A 85 -8.56 -4.42 -6.60
N THR A 86 -8.48 -5.21 -5.55
CA THR A 86 -8.08 -4.72 -4.23
C THR A 86 -7.08 -5.67 -3.59
N ASP A 87 -6.19 -5.10 -2.78
CA ASP A 87 -5.36 -5.86 -1.85
C ASP A 87 -5.93 -5.67 -0.44
N TYR A 88 -5.44 -4.72 0.34
CA TYR A 88 -5.98 -4.43 1.67
C TYR A 88 -7.09 -3.37 1.67
N HIS A 89 -7.13 -2.50 0.66
CA HIS A 89 -8.02 -1.33 0.61
C HIS A 89 -9.31 -1.65 -0.14
N VAL A 90 -10.26 -2.23 0.56
CA VAL A 90 -11.57 -2.62 0.01
C VAL A 90 -12.67 -1.58 0.25
N GLY A 91 -12.36 -0.46 0.92
CA GLY A 91 -13.33 0.47 1.48
C GLY A 91 -14.46 0.89 0.54
N GLY A 92 -14.12 1.56 -0.56
CA GLY A 92 -15.10 2.12 -1.51
C GLY A 92 -15.79 1.12 -2.42
N THR A 93 -15.55 -0.20 -2.29
CA THR A 93 -16.14 -1.20 -3.20
C THR A 93 -17.64 -1.43 -2.99
N GLY A 94 -18.18 -1.12 -1.82
CA GLY A 94 -19.61 -1.23 -1.53
C GLY A 94 -20.13 -2.66 -1.73
N ASN A 95 -21.05 -2.82 -2.67
CA ASN A 95 -21.63 -4.12 -3.05
C ASN A 95 -21.10 -4.67 -4.38
N HIS A 96 -20.08 -4.05 -4.98
CA HIS A 96 -19.47 -4.53 -6.21
C HIS A 96 -18.65 -5.78 -5.97
N ASP A 97 -18.69 -6.70 -6.94
CA ASP A 97 -17.77 -7.84 -6.95
C ASP A 97 -16.35 -7.36 -7.26
N ILE A 98 -15.37 -7.94 -6.58
CA ILE A 98 -13.97 -7.51 -6.63
C ILE A 98 -13.07 -8.70 -6.95
N VAL A 99 -11.86 -8.39 -7.38
CA VAL A 99 -10.79 -9.36 -7.62
C VAL A 99 -9.70 -9.12 -6.58
N MET A 100 -9.21 -10.19 -5.98
CA MET A 100 -8.14 -10.16 -4.99
C MET A 100 -7.10 -11.23 -5.29
N ALA A 101 -5.87 -10.99 -4.88
CA ALA A 101 -4.82 -12.01 -4.95
C ALA A 101 -5.05 -13.16 -3.96
N GLU A 102 -4.34 -14.27 -4.18
CA GLU A 102 -4.41 -15.48 -3.36
C GLU A 102 -4.25 -15.20 -1.87
N GLY A 103 -5.19 -15.74 -1.07
CA GLY A 103 -5.25 -15.59 0.38
C GLY A 103 -5.94 -14.33 0.89
N MET A 104 -6.04 -13.27 0.07
CA MET A 104 -6.65 -12.00 0.49
C MET A 104 -8.16 -12.10 0.80
N PRO A 105 -8.98 -12.83 0.03
CA PRO A 105 -10.40 -12.99 0.36
C PRO A 105 -10.65 -13.64 1.72
N ALA A 106 -9.78 -14.56 2.13
CA ALA A 106 -9.86 -15.19 3.45
C ALA A 106 -9.37 -14.25 4.55
N PHE A 107 -8.29 -13.51 4.28
CA PHE A 107 -7.72 -12.56 5.23
C PHE A 107 -8.69 -11.40 5.54
N THR A 108 -9.30 -10.78 4.53
CA THR A 108 -10.23 -9.65 4.71
C THR A 108 -11.54 -10.03 5.42
N LYS A 109 -11.86 -11.33 5.49
CA LYS A 109 -12.97 -11.88 6.28
C LYS A 109 -12.53 -12.40 7.64
N GLY A 110 -11.24 -12.35 7.94
CA GLY A 110 -10.67 -12.89 9.17
C GLY A 110 -10.69 -11.89 10.33
N ALA A 111 -10.55 -12.41 11.55
CA ALA A 111 -10.61 -11.64 12.79
C ALA A 111 -9.55 -10.53 12.87
N THR A 112 -8.39 -10.72 12.24
CA THR A 112 -7.31 -9.70 12.21
C THR A 112 -7.74 -8.46 11.45
N TYR A 113 -8.25 -8.63 10.22
CA TYR A 113 -8.73 -7.54 9.39
C TYR A 113 -9.96 -6.85 10.01
N ASP A 114 -10.90 -7.63 10.51
CA ASP A 114 -12.08 -7.13 11.24
C ASP A 114 -11.68 -6.31 12.49
N GLY A 115 -10.67 -6.74 13.22
CA GLY A 115 -10.11 -5.99 14.36
C GLY A 115 -9.48 -4.65 13.93
N MET A 116 -8.76 -4.63 12.81
CA MET A 116 -8.19 -3.42 12.22
C MET A 116 -9.29 -2.44 11.81
N MET A 117 -10.31 -2.92 11.11
CA MET A 117 -11.43 -2.07 10.66
C MET A 117 -12.27 -1.54 11.82
N ARG A 118 -12.47 -2.30 12.90
CA ARG A 118 -13.10 -1.79 14.13
C ARG A 118 -12.27 -0.66 14.75
N ASN A 119 -10.95 -0.82 14.81
CA ASN A 119 -10.07 0.24 15.31
C ASN A 119 -10.16 1.52 14.46
N PHE A 120 -10.24 1.40 13.14
CA PHE A 120 -10.47 2.55 12.26
C PHE A 120 -11.85 3.19 12.51
N ALA A 121 -12.90 2.40 12.72
CA ALA A 121 -14.22 2.92 13.06
C ALA A 121 -14.24 3.63 14.41
N GLU A 122 -13.48 3.17 15.40
CA GLU A 122 -13.32 3.86 16.69
C GLU A 122 -12.59 5.21 16.54
N ILE A 123 -11.56 5.27 15.66
CA ILE A 123 -10.75 6.49 15.45
C ILE A 123 -11.48 7.50 14.57
N PHE A 124 -12.05 7.05 13.45
CA PHE A 124 -12.57 7.92 12.39
C PHE A 124 -14.10 8.04 12.38
N GLY A 125 -14.80 7.19 13.13
CA GLY A 125 -16.26 7.22 13.26
C GLY A 125 -16.97 7.17 11.90
N ASP A 126 -17.90 8.10 11.72
CA ASP A 126 -18.74 8.20 10.52
C ASP A 126 -18.00 8.71 9.27
N ALA A 127 -16.72 9.07 9.37
CA ALA A 127 -15.95 9.56 8.21
C ALA A 127 -15.59 8.44 7.24
N ILE A 128 -15.54 7.18 7.69
CA ILE A 128 -15.19 6.03 6.85
C ILE A 128 -16.44 5.31 6.33
N VAL A 129 -16.26 4.57 5.22
CA VAL A 129 -17.33 3.72 4.65
C VAL A 129 -17.43 2.40 5.43
N PRO A 130 -18.63 1.77 5.44
CA PRO A 130 -18.78 0.44 6.03
C PRO A 130 -18.00 -0.61 5.24
N LEU A 131 -17.77 -1.78 5.88
CA LEU A 131 -17.19 -2.93 5.19
C LEU A 131 -18.01 -3.33 3.97
N PRO A 132 -17.37 -3.68 2.85
CA PRO A 132 -18.06 -4.05 1.62
C PRO A 132 -18.79 -5.40 1.76
N THR A 133 -19.81 -5.59 0.92
CA THR A 133 -20.65 -6.80 0.88
C THR A 133 -20.54 -7.58 -0.43
N GLY A 134 -19.78 -7.07 -1.41
CA GLY A 134 -19.52 -7.73 -2.70
C GLY A 134 -18.77 -9.05 -2.55
N LYS A 135 -18.77 -9.86 -3.59
CA LYS A 135 -17.99 -11.10 -3.63
C LYS A 135 -16.56 -10.80 -4.05
N ALA A 136 -15.62 -11.52 -3.47
CA ALA A 136 -14.22 -11.49 -3.88
C ALA A 136 -13.88 -12.76 -4.67
N GLU A 137 -13.46 -12.58 -5.92
CA GLU A 137 -12.84 -13.62 -6.74
C GLU A 137 -11.34 -13.69 -6.43
N GLU A 138 -10.84 -14.88 -6.17
CA GLU A 138 -9.42 -15.10 -5.85
C GLU A 138 -8.63 -15.44 -7.10
N ILE A 139 -7.55 -14.67 -7.35
CA ILE A 139 -6.58 -14.93 -8.42
C ILE A 139 -5.33 -15.58 -7.81
N LYS A 140 -4.98 -16.76 -8.31
CA LYS A 140 -3.80 -17.50 -7.84
C LYS A 140 -2.49 -16.81 -8.20
N PHE A 141 -1.50 -16.89 -7.31
CA PHE A 141 -0.15 -16.45 -7.60
C PHE A 141 0.43 -17.21 -8.80
N GLY A 142 1.24 -16.52 -9.61
CA GLY A 142 1.81 -17.04 -10.84
C GLY A 142 0.86 -16.98 -12.04
N SER A 143 -0.36 -16.45 -11.88
CA SER A 143 -1.33 -16.36 -12.97
C SER A 143 -1.43 -14.96 -13.58
N LYS A 144 -1.93 -14.95 -14.82
CA LYS A 144 -2.16 -13.73 -15.59
C LYS A 144 -3.65 -13.56 -15.86
N GLN A 145 -4.10 -12.33 -15.76
CA GLN A 145 -5.43 -11.90 -16.19
C GLN A 145 -5.28 -10.82 -17.25
N THR A 146 -6.27 -10.68 -18.11
CA THR A 146 -6.26 -9.65 -19.15
C THR A 146 -7.60 -8.92 -19.15
N TRP A 147 -7.55 -7.62 -18.90
CA TRP A 147 -8.70 -6.71 -19.02
C TRP A 147 -8.34 -5.60 -20.01
N ASP A 148 -9.22 -5.31 -20.95
CA ASP A 148 -9.03 -4.33 -22.04
C ASP A 148 -7.68 -4.46 -22.79
N ASN A 149 -7.25 -5.69 -23.02
CA ASN A 149 -5.95 -6.06 -23.62
C ASN A 149 -4.72 -5.65 -22.78
N ILE A 150 -4.89 -5.29 -21.53
CA ILE A 150 -3.80 -5.02 -20.59
C ILE A 150 -3.61 -6.25 -19.71
N GLU A 151 -2.40 -6.78 -19.65
CA GLU A 151 -2.04 -7.94 -18.85
C GLU A 151 -1.77 -7.52 -17.40
N PHE A 152 -2.31 -8.28 -16.46
CA PHE A 152 -2.06 -8.19 -15.01
C PHE A 152 -1.48 -9.54 -14.57
N TYR A 153 -0.24 -9.54 -14.14
CA TYR A 153 0.41 -10.73 -13.60
C TYR A 153 0.44 -10.65 -12.07
N PHE A 154 -0.21 -11.60 -11.41
CA PHE A 154 -0.31 -11.69 -9.96
C PHE A 154 0.78 -12.60 -9.41
N ASP A 155 1.56 -12.11 -8.45
CA ASP A 155 2.60 -12.88 -7.78
C ASP A 155 2.58 -12.59 -6.28
N LYS A 156 3.29 -13.42 -5.52
CA LYS A 156 3.43 -13.23 -4.08
C LYS A 156 4.34 -12.04 -3.80
N GLY A 157 3.85 -11.11 -2.99
CA GLY A 157 4.59 -9.96 -2.50
C GLY A 157 5.39 -10.24 -1.24
N ALA A 158 6.10 -9.22 -0.74
CA ALA A 158 6.80 -9.29 0.54
C ALA A 158 5.80 -9.38 1.68
N SER A 159 5.92 -10.42 2.48
CA SER A 159 5.18 -10.57 3.73
C SER A 159 5.82 -11.63 4.59
N THR A 160 5.76 -11.42 5.90
CA THR A 160 6.10 -12.44 6.90
C THR A 160 4.88 -12.89 7.71
N ASP A 161 3.88 -12.03 7.86
CA ASP A 161 2.78 -12.23 8.79
C ASP A 161 1.40 -12.25 8.12
N PHE A 162 1.25 -11.60 6.95
CA PHE A 162 -0.02 -11.46 6.26
C PHE A 162 0.12 -11.82 4.78
N PRO A 163 -0.97 -12.24 4.10
CA PRO A 163 -0.92 -12.39 2.66
C PRO A 163 -0.56 -11.05 2.02
N ALA A 164 0.29 -11.09 1.01
CA ALA A 164 0.68 -9.91 0.25
C ALA A 164 0.85 -10.27 -1.20
N ALA A 165 0.45 -9.37 -2.09
CA ALA A 165 0.58 -9.51 -3.52
C ALA A 165 1.58 -8.52 -4.10
N SER A 166 2.20 -8.90 -5.21
CA SER A 166 2.73 -7.97 -6.20
C SER A 166 2.00 -8.17 -7.51
N ILE A 167 1.73 -7.08 -8.23
CA ILE A 167 1.02 -7.14 -9.51
C ILE A 167 1.81 -6.35 -10.55
N ILE A 168 2.16 -7.01 -11.67
CA ILE A 168 2.76 -6.33 -12.81
C ILE A 168 1.63 -5.99 -13.80
N ILE A 169 1.52 -4.72 -14.17
CA ILE A 169 0.47 -4.20 -15.02
C ILE A 169 1.08 -3.73 -16.34
N GLY A 170 0.71 -4.37 -17.44
CA GLY A 170 1.13 -4.01 -18.80
C GLY A 170 2.65 -3.95 -18.99
N ASN A 171 3.43 -4.67 -18.19
CA ASN A 171 4.90 -4.61 -18.12
C ASN A 171 5.47 -3.20 -17.89
N LYS A 172 4.69 -2.28 -17.30
CA LYS A 172 5.06 -0.88 -17.07
C LYS A 172 4.99 -0.48 -15.61
N VAL A 173 4.05 -1.05 -14.89
CA VAL A 173 3.74 -0.68 -13.50
C VAL A 173 3.89 -1.90 -12.60
N TYR A 174 4.55 -1.71 -11.47
CA TYR A 174 4.72 -2.71 -10.42
C TYR A 174 3.99 -2.27 -9.17
N TYR A 175 3.01 -3.03 -8.74
CA TYR A 175 2.27 -2.79 -7.52
C TYR A 175 2.81 -3.66 -6.38
N THR A 176 2.96 -3.05 -5.20
CA THR A 176 3.07 -3.70 -3.89
C THR A 176 2.25 -2.91 -2.88
N HIS A 177 1.85 -3.50 -1.75
CA HIS A 177 1.04 -2.74 -0.78
C HIS A 177 1.71 -1.43 -0.32
N TRP A 178 3.02 -1.45 -0.07
CA TRP A 178 3.77 -0.27 0.35
C TRP A 178 4.59 0.30 -0.80
N THR A 179 4.15 1.44 -1.32
CA THR A 179 4.93 2.16 -2.36
C THR A 179 6.35 2.44 -1.87
N PRO A 180 7.38 2.14 -2.66
CA PRO A 180 8.74 2.53 -2.34
C PRO A 180 8.88 4.05 -2.32
N VAL A 181 9.15 4.64 -1.17
CA VAL A 181 9.35 6.10 -1.00
C VAL A 181 10.69 6.40 -0.33
N LYS A 182 11.18 7.62 -0.51
CA LYS A 182 12.41 8.12 0.15
C LYS A 182 12.05 8.70 1.52
N ALA A 183 11.76 7.79 2.47
CA ALA A 183 11.37 8.14 3.84
C ALA A 183 11.83 7.05 4.82
N HIS A 184 11.83 7.36 6.12
CA HIS A 184 11.95 6.35 7.16
C HIS A 184 10.73 5.44 7.16
N ILE A 185 10.96 4.13 7.07
CA ILE A 185 9.92 3.11 6.92
C ILE A 185 9.22 2.86 8.27
N SER A 186 7.91 2.64 8.22
CA SER A 186 7.10 2.30 9.38
C SER A 186 7.34 0.86 9.86
N TYR A 187 7.18 0.61 11.15
CA TYR A 187 7.20 -0.73 11.73
C TYR A 187 6.09 -1.64 11.18
N LEU A 188 5.04 -1.07 10.57
CA LEU A 188 3.99 -1.84 9.90
C LEU A 188 4.51 -2.59 8.68
N GLN A 189 5.58 -2.09 8.04
CA GLN A 189 6.22 -2.79 6.91
C GLN A 189 7.28 -3.78 7.39
N ILE A 190 8.06 -3.40 8.39
CA ILE A 190 9.28 -4.11 8.80
C ILE A 190 9.37 -4.22 10.33
N SER A 191 8.68 -5.18 10.91
CA SER A 191 8.67 -5.39 12.37
C SER A 191 9.70 -6.39 12.87
N SER A 192 10.50 -7.00 11.98
CA SER A 192 11.48 -8.03 12.31
C SER A 192 12.63 -8.08 11.28
N PRO A 193 13.78 -8.69 11.61
CA PRO A 193 14.85 -8.93 10.64
C PRO A 193 14.40 -9.74 9.42
N ALA A 194 13.49 -10.69 9.60
CA ALA A 194 12.92 -11.47 8.49
C ALA A 194 12.07 -10.60 7.56
N ALA A 195 11.29 -9.66 8.11
CA ALA A 195 10.52 -8.70 7.33
C ALA A 195 11.43 -7.75 6.53
N ILE A 196 12.56 -7.31 7.10
CA ILE A 196 13.56 -6.52 6.36
C ILE A 196 14.09 -7.30 5.16
N ASP A 197 14.44 -8.58 5.35
CA ASP A 197 14.96 -9.43 4.27
C ASP A 197 13.90 -9.67 3.17
N ALA A 198 12.64 -9.88 3.56
CA ALA A 198 11.54 -10.05 2.61
C ALA A 198 11.31 -8.78 1.77
N GLU A 199 11.35 -7.61 2.39
CA GLU A 199 11.20 -6.32 1.70
C GLU A 199 12.37 -6.02 0.76
N ILE A 200 13.62 -6.37 1.13
CA ILE A 200 14.77 -6.26 0.23
C ILE A 200 14.58 -7.16 -0.99
N ALA A 201 14.20 -8.42 -0.79
CA ALA A 201 14.00 -9.38 -1.87
C ALA A 201 12.88 -8.93 -2.82
N GLU A 202 11.78 -8.39 -2.28
CA GLU A 202 10.67 -7.85 -3.07
C GLU A 202 11.09 -6.63 -3.89
N ALA A 203 11.82 -5.69 -3.27
CA ALA A 203 12.31 -4.51 -3.98
C ALA A 203 13.31 -4.89 -5.10
N GLU A 204 14.18 -5.87 -4.87
CA GLU A 204 15.08 -6.40 -5.90
C GLU A 204 14.31 -7.11 -7.02
N LYS A 205 13.21 -7.83 -6.70
CA LYS A 205 12.30 -8.43 -7.68
C LYS A 205 11.60 -7.34 -8.51
N ALA A 206 11.13 -6.28 -7.87
CA ALA A 206 10.51 -5.14 -8.53
C ALA A 206 11.46 -4.48 -9.54
N LEU A 207 12.73 -4.25 -9.19
CA LEU A 207 13.72 -3.71 -10.12
C LEU A 207 13.98 -4.64 -11.32
N LYS A 208 14.01 -5.95 -11.09
CA LYS A 208 14.23 -6.95 -12.16
C LYS A 208 13.04 -7.08 -13.12
N SER A 209 11.85 -6.64 -12.73
CA SER A 209 10.65 -6.67 -13.58
C SER A 209 10.78 -5.80 -14.83
N GLY A 210 11.66 -4.79 -14.79
CA GLY A 210 11.81 -3.80 -15.86
C GLY A 210 10.69 -2.74 -15.88
N CYS A 211 9.79 -2.74 -14.90
CA CYS A 211 8.75 -1.71 -14.77
C CYS A 211 9.35 -0.31 -14.55
N GLU A 212 8.63 0.69 -15.04
CA GLU A 212 9.04 2.10 -14.97
C GLU A 212 8.45 2.81 -13.75
N TYR A 213 7.25 2.39 -13.32
CA TYR A 213 6.52 2.96 -12.20
C TYR A 213 6.24 1.92 -11.12
N PHE A 214 6.30 2.37 -9.87
CA PHE A 214 6.09 1.55 -8.68
C PHE A 214 5.01 2.20 -7.83
N ILE A 215 3.96 1.45 -7.52
CA ILE A 215 2.76 1.94 -6.85
C ILE A 215 2.38 1.04 -5.68
N GLY A 216 1.52 1.53 -4.79
CA GLY A 216 1.00 0.75 -3.66
C GLY A 216 -0.28 1.35 -3.10
N GLY A 217 -0.80 0.77 -2.04
CA GLY A 217 -1.98 1.27 -1.34
C GLY A 217 -1.77 2.63 -0.65
N HIS A 218 -0.52 3.05 -0.47
CA HIS A 218 -0.16 4.32 0.17
C HIS A 218 0.86 5.09 -0.68
N ASP A 219 0.95 6.40 -0.46
CA ASP A 219 1.98 7.31 -1.02
C ASP A 219 2.00 7.46 -2.56
N GLY A 220 1.07 6.82 -3.28
CA GLY A 220 0.89 7.02 -4.73
C GLY A 220 1.92 6.31 -5.59
N ALA A 221 2.49 7.02 -6.60
CA ALA A 221 3.39 6.45 -7.59
C ALA A 221 4.81 7.01 -7.48
N THR A 222 5.80 6.15 -7.69
CA THR A 222 7.23 6.51 -7.69
C THR A 222 7.98 5.87 -8.85
N GLY A 223 9.22 6.29 -9.05
CA GLY A 223 10.12 5.74 -10.05
C GLY A 223 11.14 4.77 -9.48
N ARG A 224 11.99 4.29 -10.37
CA ARG A 224 13.05 3.32 -10.09
C ARG A 224 14.00 3.75 -8.95
N GLU A 225 14.32 5.03 -8.87
CA GLU A 225 15.24 5.59 -7.87
C GLU A 225 14.71 5.46 -6.43
N SER A 226 13.39 5.39 -6.25
CA SER A 226 12.79 5.14 -4.93
C SER A 226 12.93 3.70 -4.50
N VAL A 227 12.84 2.76 -5.44
CA VAL A 227 13.08 1.33 -5.17
C VAL A 227 14.56 1.09 -4.84
N GLU A 228 15.47 1.67 -5.60
CA GLU A 228 16.91 1.60 -5.35
C GLU A 228 17.25 2.16 -3.95
N PHE A 229 16.69 3.34 -3.63
CA PHE A 229 16.82 3.92 -2.30
C PHE A 229 16.30 2.98 -1.20
N LYS A 230 15.12 2.39 -1.37
CA LYS A 230 14.53 1.46 -0.38
C LYS A 230 15.46 0.27 -0.12
N ILE A 231 16.07 -0.30 -1.15
CA ILE A 231 17.03 -1.41 -1.02
C ILE A 231 18.26 -0.97 -0.20
N ASP A 232 18.86 0.15 -0.56
CA ASP A 232 20.05 0.66 0.11
C ASP A 232 19.76 1.05 1.56
N TYR A 233 18.63 1.69 1.80
CA TYR A 233 18.13 2.04 3.13
C TYR A 233 17.95 0.81 4.02
N LEU A 234 17.27 -0.22 3.53
CA LEU A 234 17.04 -1.45 4.28
C LEU A 234 18.33 -2.23 4.55
N LYS A 235 19.24 -2.32 3.56
CA LYS A 235 20.56 -2.94 3.74
C LYS A 235 21.37 -2.18 4.80
N LYS A 236 21.35 -0.86 4.78
CA LYS A 236 22.03 -0.02 5.76
C LYS A 236 21.40 -0.12 7.14
N MET A 237 20.08 -0.11 7.20
CA MET A 237 19.33 -0.34 8.45
C MET A 237 19.70 -1.68 9.08
N LYS A 238 19.78 -2.75 8.30
CA LYS A 238 20.17 -4.09 8.77
C LYS A 238 21.60 -4.11 9.33
N GLN A 239 22.51 -3.34 8.73
CA GLN A 239 23.86 -3.15 9.27
C GLN A 239 23.81 -2.44 10.62
N ILE A 240 23.11 -1.29 10.70
CA ILE A 240 22.97 -0.48 11.91
C ILE A 240 22.33 -1.30 13.05
N LEU A 241 21.31 -2.11 12.73
CA LEU A 241 20.64 -2.98 13.70
C LEU A 241 21.61 -3.98 14.35
N ARG A 242 22.55 -4.55 13.57
CA ARG A 242 23.57 -5.48 14.10
C ARG A 242 24.65 -4.79 14.93
N GLU A 243 24.96 -3.54 14.61
CA GLU A 243 26.02 -2.77 15.27
C GLU A 243 25.56 -2.07 16.56
N ASN A 244 24.23 -1.99 16.78
CA ASN A 244 23.66 -1.28 17.91
C ASN A 244 22.76 -2.20 18.75
N SER A 245 23.10 -2.33 20.03
CA SER A 245 22.42 -3.26 20.95
C SER A 245 21.19 -2.67 21.65
N THR A 246 20.89 -1.37 21.45
CA THR A 246 19.73 -0.71 22.07
C THR A 246 18.95 0.11 21.05
N ALA A 247 17.64 0.27 21.33
CA ALA A 247 16.72 1.07 20.51
C ALA A 247 17.21 2.51 20.32
N GLU A 248 17.71 3.15 21.39
CA GLU A 248 18.16 4.54 21.35
C GLU A 248 19.39 4.71 20.46
N ARG A 249 20.34 3.78 20.53
CA ARG A 249 21.54 3.80 19.65
C ARG A 249 21.16 3.57 18.19
N PHE A 250 20.23 2.67 17.94
CA PHE A 250 19.69 2.42 16.59
C PHE A 250 19.06 3.68 16.02
N ILE A 251 18.14 4.33 16.76
CA ILE A 251 17.48 5.57 16.34
C ILE A 251 18.53 6.64 16.02
N SER A 252 19.48 6.87 16.94
CA SER A 252 20.55 7.87 16.73
C SER A 252 21.38 7.58 15.49
N ALA A 253 21.76 6.32 15.27
CA ALA A 253 22.56 5.91 14.11
C ALA A 253 21.77 6.05 12.80
N MET A 254 20.46 5.72 12.79
CA MET A 254 19.60 5.92 11.63
C MET A 254 19.45 7.40 11.27
N THR A 255 19.16 8.27 12.25
CA THR A 255 19.04 9.73 12.04
C THR A 255 20.37 10.34 11.53
N GLN A 256 21.50 9.90 12.07
CA GLN A 256 22.82 10.37 11.61
C GLN A 256 23.16 9.88 10.20
N THR A 257 22.77 8.66 9.86
CA THR A 257 23.06 8.08 8.54
C THR A 257 22.17 8.68 7.44
N PHE A 258 20.93 9.00 7.78
CA PHE A 258 19.92 9.55 6.87
C PHE A 258 19.38 10.90 7.38
N PRO A 259 20.23 11.94 7.43
CA PRO A 259 19.83 13.23 7.98
C PRO A 259 18.72 13.86 7.11
N SER A 260 17.73 14.45 7.77
CA SER A 260 16.59 15.13 7.13
C SER A 260 15.71 14.24 6.25
N LEU A 261 15.82 12.91 6.37
CA LEU A 261 14.90 11.99 5.69
C LEU A 261 13.51 12.11 6.33
N PRO A 262 12.43 12.27 5.55
CA PRO A 262 11.06 12.31 6.08
C PRO A 262 10.71 11.07 6.91
N GLY A 263 9.77 11.20 7.85
CA GLY A 263 9.25 10.06 8.62
C GLY A 263 10.12 9.67 9.83
N GLU A 264 10.96 10.54 10.35
CA GLU A 264 11.83 10.26 11.52
C GLU A 264 11.03 9.77 12.73
N ASN A 265 9.78 10.23 12.90
CA ASN A 265 8.88 9.75 13.95
C ASN A 265 8.58 8.24 13.87
N ASN A 266 8.69 7.61 12.70
CA ASN A 266 8.54 6.16 12.54
C ASN A 266 9.63 5.36 13.25
N LEU A 267 10.83 5.93 13.44
CA LEU A 267 11.99 5.24 14.02
C LEU A 267 11.74 4.78 15.45
N THR A 268 10.97 5.52 16.24
CA THR A 268 10.69 5.17 17.64
C THR A 268 9.90 3.85 17.74
N ASP A 269 8.83 3.70 16.98
CA ASP A 269 8.00 2.51 17.05
C ASP A 269 8.63 1.34 16.29
N LEU A 270 9.36 1.63 15.22
CA LEU A 270 10.19 0.64 14.52
C LEU A 270 11.27 0.05 15.46
N ALA A 271 12.01 0.90 16.18
CA ALA A 271 13.02 0.44 17.13
C ALA A 271 12.41 -0.41 18.26
N LYS A 272 11.26 0.01 18.82
CA LYS A 272 10.52 -0.81 19.79
C LYS A 272 10.13 -2.18 19.24
N ALA A 273 9.74 -2.27 17.98
CA ALA A 273 9.39 -3.54 17.35
C ALA A 273 10.63 -4.43 17.15
N LEU A 274 11.74 -3.86 16.65
CA LEU A 274 12.97 -4.60 16.34
C LEU A 274 13.74 -5.06 17.58
N TYR A 275 13.63 -4.37 18.73
CA TYR A 275 14.31 -4.71 19.99
C TYR A 275 13.39 -5.33 21.06
N LYS A 276 12.19 -5.76 20.67
CA LYS A 276 11.34 -6.60 21.53
C LYS A 276 11.91 -8.01 21.60
N HIS A 277 12.57 -8.32 22.70
CA HIS A 277 12.92 -9.69 23.10
C HIS A 277 12.46 -9.96 24.51
#